data_b101e37a55375046915e6f83efb6f363
#
_entry.id   b101e37a55375046915e6f83efb6f363
#
_cell.length_a   1.000
_cell.length_b   1.000
_cell.length_c   1.000
_cell.angle_alpha   90.00
_cell.angle_beta   90.00
_cell.angle_gamma   90.00
#
_symmetry.space_group_name_H-M   'P 1'
#
loop_
_entity.id
_entity.type
_entity.pdbx_description
1 polymer ?
#
loop_
_entity_poly.entity_id
_entity_poly.type
_entity_poly.pdbx_seq_one_letter_code
_entity_poly.pdbx_strand_id
1 'polypeptide(L)'
;MQDHLMTPELSMFRDAIRRFVEKEIAPFHAQWEKEGIVPRELWRKAGEMGFLCMDVPEEYGGGGVDDYRFNAILNEELCRVGALGPGFIVHNELVAPYLLAYGTEAQKQKYLPPMATGEIITAIGMTEPNTGSDLAGVKTTALRRDGHYTVNGQKTFISNGILNDLVIAVTKTDPTQGAKGISLLLIERGMAGYERGRNLEKIGRHAQDTAELFFRDVEVPAENLLGKEGEGFYYLMHNLPQERLAIAISSQVGAERALEMTAQYCKERYAFGQPIGKFQNSRFKLAEMATEVEIGRVFLDHCIGLQMGKKLSAEKAAMAKWWLSDMQKRVVDQCLQLHGGYGYMLEYPIAQLYLDQRVDPIHGGTNEIMKEIIGRSMGF
;
A
#
# COMPACT_ATOMS: atom_id res chain seq x y z
N MET A 1 -3.59 -16.58 1.86
CA MET A 1 -2.58 -17.32 2.67
C MET A 1 -3.03 -18.75 2.81
N GLN A 2 -2.17 -19.71 2.52
CA GLN A 2 -2.47 -21.16 2.57
C GLN A 2 -2.53 -21.69 4.01
N ASP A 3 -3.23 -22.82 4.20
CA ASP A 3 -3.54 -23.38 5.52
C ASP A 3 -2.32 -23.66 6.41
N HIS A 4 -1.17 -24.01 5.80
CA HIS A 4 0.05 -24.32 6.58
C HIS A 4 0.67 -23.07 7.27
N LEU A 5 0.29 -21.85 6.87
CA LEU A 5 0.66 -20.62 7.52
C LEU A 5 -0.39 -20.10 8.51
N MET A 6 -1.55 -20.73 8.58
CA MET A 6 -2.65 -20.34 9.45
C MET A 6 -2.58 -21.05 10.81
N THR A 7 -2.85 -20.29 11.85
CA THR A 7 -3.06 -20.79 13.21
C THR A 7 -4.53 -20.54 13.60
N PRO A 8 -5.04 -21.19 14.66
CA PRO A 8 -6.38 -20.87 15.17
C PRO A 8 -6.58 -19.39 15.48
N GLU A 9 -5.57 -18.73 16.06
CA GLU A 9 -5.58 -17.30 16.36
C GLU A 9 -5.69 -16.45 15.09
N LEU A 10 -4.88 -16.72 14.07
CA LEU A 10 -4.94 -16.02 12.77
C LEU A 10 -6.27 -16.25 12.06
N SER A 11 -6.88 -17.43 12.22
CA SER A 11 -8.22 -17.71 11.68
C SER A 11 -9.29 -16.87 12.38
N MET A 12 -9.25 -16.78 13.71
CA MET A 12 -10.15 -15.91 14.47
C MET A 12 -9.97 -14.44 14.10
N PHE A 13 -8.73 -13.98 13.93
CA PHE A 13 -8.41 -12.63 13.50
C PHE A 13 -8.95 -12.35 12.10
N ARG A 14 -8.73 -13.26 11.14
CA ARG A 14 -9.29 -13.19 9.78
C ARG A 14 -10.81 -13.04 9.81
N ASP A 15 -11.49 -13.83 10.63
CA ASP A 15 -12.94 -13.76 10.77
C ASP A 15 -13.40 -12.44 11.38
N ALA A 16 -12.63 -11.86 12.31
CA ALA A 16 -12.93 -10.56 12.88
C ALA A 16 -12.81 -9.44 11.83
N ILE A 17 -11.70 -9.42 11.07
CA ILE A 17 -11.52 -8.46 9.96
C ILE A 17 -12.59 -8.64 8.90
N ARG A 18 -12.90 -9.88 8.50
CA ARG A 18 -13.95 -10.15 7.50
C ARG A 18 -15.28 -9.56 7.91
N ARG A 19 -15.73 -9.78 9.16
CA ARG A 19 -16.96 -9.19 9.69
C ARG A 19 -16.91 -7.65 9.69
N PHE A 20 -15.76 -7.06 10.04
CA PHE A 20 -15.58 -5.61 9.99
C PHE A 20 -15.68 -5.08 8.57
N VAL A 21 -15.00 -5.70 7.62
CA VAL A 21 -15.02 -5.32 6.21
C VAL A 21 -16.44 -5.44 5.62
N GLU A 22 -17.13 -6.54 5.89
CA GLU A 22 -18.51 -6.79 5.42
C GLU A 22 -19.51 -5.79 6.01
N LYS A 23 -19.32 -5.34 7.24
CA LYS A 23 -20.24 -4.45 7.93
C LYS A 23 -19.92 -2.95 7.72
N GLU A 24 -18.66 -2.58 7.85
CA GLU A 24 -18.26 -1.17 7.94
C GLU A 24 -17.63 -0.63 6.64
N ILE A 25 -17.25 -1.50 5.67
CA ILE A 25 -16.55 -1.07 4.46
C ILE A 25 -17.34 -1.42 3.20
N ALA A 26 -17.57 -2.71 2.94
CA ALA A 26 -18.14 -3.17 1.68
C ALA A 26 -19.47 -2.49 1.28
N PRO A 27 -20.43 -2.24 2.20
CA PRO A 27 -21.70 -1.59 1.85
C PRO A 27 -21.54 -0.13 1.43
N PHE A 28 -20.47 0.53 1.85
CA PHE A 28 -20.24 1.97 1.64
C PHE A 28 -19.18 2.26 0.58
N HIS A 29 -18.36 1.26 0.21
CA HIS A 29 -17.19 1.48 -0.63
C HIS A 29 -17.54 2.08 -1.99
N ALA A 30 -18.62 1.64 -2.62
CA ALA A 30 -19.10 2.20 -3.89
C ALA A 30 -19.47 3.69 -3.80
N GLN A 31 -19.95 4.16 -2.63
CA GLN A 31 -20.20 5.56 -2.37
C GLN A 31 -18.89 6.33 -2.21
N TRP A 32 -17.92 5.79 -1.46
CA TRP A 32 -16.60 6.40 -1.28
C TRP A 32 -15.81 6.48 -2.60
N GLU A 33 -15.97 5.50 -3.50
CA GLU A 33 -15.41 5.58 -4.86
C GLU A 33 -15.93 6.81 -5.63
N LYS A 34 -17.21 7.17 -5.46
CA LYS A 34 -17.81 8.38 -6.06
C LYS A 34 -17.38 9.67 -5.37
N GLU A 35 -17.22 9.64 -4.06
CA GLU A 35 -16.78 10.78 -3.24
C GLU A 35 -15.29 11.03 -3.31
N GLY A 36 -14.52 10.01 -3.72
CA GLY A 36 -13.06 10.08 -3.81
C GLY A 36 -12.33 10.02 -2.48
N ILE A 37 -13.00 9.64 -1.38
CA ILE A 37 -12.41 9.64 -0.04
C ILE A 37 -13.15 8.70 0.90
N VAL A 38 -12.39 8.12 1.84
CA VAL A 38 -12.92 7.31 2.95
C VAL A 38 -13.16 8.23 4.17
N PRO A 39 -14.27 8.11 4.90
CA PRO A 39 -14.53 8.95 6.07
C PRO A 39 -13.56 8.64 7.22
N ARG A 40 -13.14 9.69 7.95
CA ARG A 40 -12.25 9.54 9.12
C ARG A 40 -12.81 8.64 10.22
N GLU A 41 -14.14 8.56 10.31
CA GLU A 41 -14.83 7.69 11.27
C GLU A 41 -14.44 6.21 11.10
N LEU A 42 -14.19 5.75 9.87
CA LEU A 42 -13.74 4.40 9.63
C LEU A 42 -12.37 4.11 10.27
N TRP A 43 -11.49 5.11 10.31
CA TRP A 43 -10.17 4.96 10.94
C TRP A 43 -10.29 4.76 12.44
N ARG A 44 -11.17 5.51 13.12
CA ARG A 44 -11.43 5.33 14.56
C ARG A 44 -12.03 3.96 14.85
N LYS A 45 -13.02 3.52 14.05
CA LYS A 45 -13.58 2.18 14.18
C LYS A 45 -12.53 1.07 13.98
N ALA A 46 -11.63 1.24 13.02
CA ALA A 46 -10.53 0.29 12.82
C ALA A 46 -9.55 0.28 14.01
N GLY A 47 -9.25 1.45 14.58
CA GLY A 47 -8.45 1.58 15.80
C GLY A 47 -9.11 0.92 17.00
N GLU A 48 -10.40 1.17 17.25
CA GLU A 48 -11.18 0.54 18.32
C GLU A 48 -11.20 -1.00 18.23
N MET A 49 -11.12 -1.53 17.01
CA MET A 49 -11.03 -2.97 16.76
C MET A 49 -9.59 -3.53 16.81
N GLY A 50 -8.58 -2.67 17.02
CA GLY A 50 -7.18 -3.06 17.04
C GLY A 50 -6.61 -3.45 15.67
N PHE A 51 -7.16 -2.93 14.56
CA PHE A 51 -6.70 -3.20 13.20
C PHE A 51 -5.66 -2.19 12.69
N LEU A 52 -5.37 -1.16 13.48
CA LEU A 52 -4.31 -0.20 13.21
C LEU A 52 -3.11 -0.46 14.10
N CYS A 53 -1.91 -0.30 13.55
CA CYS A 53 -0.64 -0.42 14.28
C CYS A 53 -0.51 -1.72 15.12
N MET A 54 -0.91 -2.85 14.54
CA MET A 54 -0.94 -4.14 15.23
C MET A 54 0.43 -4.60 15.74
N ASP A 55 1.49 -4.26 15.00
CA ASP A 55 2.90 -4.58 15.31
C ASP A 55 3.58 -3.54 16.23
N VAL A 56 2.91 -2.44 16.50
CA VAL A 56 3.39 -1.44 17.46
C VAL A 56 3.28 -1.99 18.89
N PRO A 57 4.34 -1.88 19.73
CA PRO A 57 4.30 -2.33 21.12
C PRO A 57 3.13 -1.75 21.91
N GLU A 58 2.62 -2.53 22.88
CA GLU A 58 1.50 -2.11 23.76
C GLU A 58 1.81 -0.84 24.56
N GLU A 59 3.07 -0.60 24.91
CA GLU A 59 3.50 0.63 25.61
C GLU A 59 3.26 1.91 24.81
N TYR A 60 3.09 1.80 23.49
CA TYR A 60 2.70 2.88 22.59
C TYR A 60 1.25 2.73 22.08
N GLY A 61 0.45 1.90 22.74
CA GLY A 61 -0.97 1.73 22.42
C GLY A 61 -1.28 0.81 21.24
N GLY A 62 -0.28 0.13 20.66
CA GLY A 62 -0.47 -0.83 19.59
C GLY A 62 -0.84 -2.24 20.08
N GLY A 63 -0.92 -3.18 19.17
CA GLY A 63 -1.29 -4.58 19.44
C GLY A 63 -0.16 -5.44 20.00
N GLY A 64 1.10 -5.00 19.94
CA GLY A 64 2.27 -5.76 20.39
C GLY A 64 2.56 -7.04 19.60
N VAL A 65 2.02 -7.19 18.39
CA VAL A 65 2.07 -8.43 17.60
C VAL A 65 3.28 -8.44 16.67
N ASP A 66 4.36 -9.14 17.03
CA ASP A 66 5.54 -9.33 16.16
C ASP A 66 5.32 -10.50 15.17
N ASP A 67 4.21 -10.44 14.43
CA ASP A 67 3.85 -11.43 13.41
C ASP A 67 3.25 -10.74 12.18
N TYR A 68 4.01 -10.65 11.11
CA TYR A 68 3.60 -9.98 9.87
C TYR A 68 2.31 -10.54 9.24
N ARG A 69 1.93 -11.79 9.58
CA ARG A 69 0.71 -12.41 9.03
C ARG A 69 -0.57 -11.65 9.39
N PHE A 70 -0.59 -10.92 10.49
CA PHE A 70 -1.73 -10.07 10.86
C PHE A 70 -1.91 -8.93 9.85
N ASN A 71 -0.85 -8.21 9.49
CA ASN A 71 -0.88 -7.19 8.44
C ASN A 71 -1.24 -7.80 7.06
N ALA A 72 -0.67 -8.96 6.74
CA ALA A 72 -0.98 -9.67 5.51
C ALA A 72 -2.48 -10.06 5.42
N ILE A 73 -3.09 -10.54 6.51
CA ILE A 73 -4.51 -10.90 6.56
C ILE A 73 -5.39 -9.66 6.40
N LEU A 74 -5.07 -8.54 7.05
CA LEU A 74 -5.81 -7.29 6.88
C LEU A 74 -5.83 -6.87 5.40
N ASN A 75 -4.65 -6.89 4.75
CA ASN A 75 -4.52 -6.57 3.35
C ASN A 75 -5.31 -7.55 2.46
N GLU A 76 -5.20 -8.86 2.70
CA GLU A 76 -5.94 -9.88 1.96
C GLU A 76 -7.46 -9.67 2.04
N GLU A 77 -8.03 -9.42 3.22
CA GLU A 77 -9.49 -9.31 3.38
C GLU A 77 -10.03 -8.00 2.79
N LEU A 78 -9.28 -6.89 2.83
CA LEU A 78 -9.63 -5.67 2.10
C LEU A 78 -9.65 -5.91 0.58
N CYS A 79 -8.62 -6.53 0.04
CA CYS A 79 -8.51 -6.82 -1.40
C CYS A 79 -9.56 -7.82 -1.89
N ARG A 80 -9.95 -8.80 -1.06
CA ARG A 80 -10.95 -9.83 -1.38
C ARG A 80 -12.31 -9.24 -1.75
N VAL A 81 -12.71 -8.15 -1.12
CA VAL A 81 -13.96 -7.45 -1.46
C VAL A 81 -13.73 -6.27 -2.42
N GLY A 82 -12.48 -5.96 -2.77
CA GLY A 82 -12.10 -4.82 -3.62
C GLY A 82 -12.18 -3.49 -2.89
N ALA A 83 -12.08 -3.48 -1.57
CA ALA A 83 -12.13 -2.28 -0.76
C ALA A 83 -10.74 -1.66 -0.62
N LEU A 84 -10.20 -1.09 -1.69
CA LEU A 84 -8.87 -0.49 -1.75
C LEU A 84 -8.85 1.01 -1.36
N GLY A 85 -9.99 1.54 -0.91
CA GLY A 85 -10.11 2.94 -0.44
C GLY A 85 -9.42 3.21 0.89
N PRO A 86 -9.60 2.35 1.94
CA PRO A 86 -8.95 2.57 3.23
C PRO A 86 -7.43 2.47 3.12
N GLY A 87 -6.73 3.57 3.41
CA GLY A 87 -5.27 3.65 3.34
C GLY A 87 -4.56 3.04 4.55
N PHE A 88 -5.12 2.03 5.20
CA PHE A 88 -4.58 1.38 6.41
C PHE A 88 -3.18 0.80 6.18
N ILE A 89 -2.92 0.27 4.98
CA ILE A 89 -1.60 -0.29 4.62
C ILE A 89 -0.52 0.79 4.68
N VAL A 90 -0.79 2.00 4.17
CA VAL A 90 0.17 3.12 4.25
C VAL A 90 0.48 3.47 5.71
N HIS A 91 -0.53 3.44 6.55
CA HIS A 91 -0.43 3.77 7.97
C HIS A 91 0.31 2.69 8.76
N ASN A 92 -0.13 1.42 8.63
CA ASN A 92 0.38 0.29 9.39
C ASN A 92 1.74 -0.20 8.89
N GLU A 93 1.88 -0.38 7.56
CA GLU A 93 3.02 -1.09 6.99
C GLU A 93 4.11 -0.17 6.42
N LEU A 94 3.76 1.11 6.16
CA LEU A 94 4.73 2.09 5.70
C LEU A 94 5.15 3.03 6.85
N VAL A 95 4.23 3.81 7.42
CA VAL A 95 4.62 4.90 8.36
C VAL A 95 4.97 4.39 9.76
N ALA A 96 4.17 3.50 10.34
CA ALA A 96 4.44 2.98 11.70
C ALA A 96 5.84 2.33 11.82
N PRO A 97 6.32 1.49 10.88
CA PRO A 97 7.66 0.93 10.93
C PRO A 97 8.80 1.95 10.94
N TYR A 98 8.64 3.09 10.22
CA TYR A 98 9.66 4.15 10.28
C TYR A 98 9.72 4.81 11.65
N LEU A 99 8.57 5.10 12.28
CA LEU A 99 8.53 5.66 13.63
C LEU A 99 9.10 4.69 14.67
N LEU A 100 8.77 3.40 14.56
CA LEU A 100 9.31 2.38 15.47
C LEU A 100 10.82 2.22 15.34
N ALA A 101 11.34 2.17 14.12
CA ALA A 101 12.76 1.89 13.87
C ALA A 101 13.67 3.11 14.13
N TYR A 102 13.19 4.31 13.81
CA TYR A 102 14.05 5.50 13.77
C TYR A 102 13.57 6.66 14.64
N GLY A 103 12.35 6.59 15.18
CA GLY A 103 11.82 7.61 16.07
C GLY A 103 12.52 7.67 17.40
N THR A 104 12.68 8.89 17.93
CA THR A 104 13.05 9.09 19.35
C THR A 104 11.92 8.61 20.24
N GLU A 105 12.22 8.37 21.52
CA GLU A 105 11.19 7.98 22.49
C GLU A 105 10.05 9.00 22.57
N ALA A 106 10.39 10.30 22.55
CA ALA A 106 9.39 11.37 22.55
C ALA A 106 8.50 11.34 21.29
N GLN A 107 9.06 11.03 20.11
CA GLN A 107 8.30 10.90 18.87
C GLN A 107 7.38 9.68 18.90
N LYS A 108 7.85 8.54 19.40
CA LYS A 108 7.04 7.32 19.54
C LYS A 108 5.86 7.56 20.48
N GLN A 109 6.10 8.13 21.66
CA GLN A 109 5.06 8.45 22.65
C GLN A 109 4.06 9.49 22.13
N LYS A 110 4.50 10.41 21.28
CA LYS A 110 3.63 11.44 20.71
C LYS A 110 2.73 10.92 19.60
N TYR A 111 3.25 10.09 18.68
CA TYR A 111 2.56 9.77 17.43
C TYR A 111 1.96 8.37 17.39
N LEU A 112 2.59 7.36 18.00
CA LEU A 112 2.11 5.98 17.88
C LEU A 112 0.76 5.73 18.57
N PRO A 113 0.49 6.25 19.79
CA PRO A 113 -0.81 6.04 20.43
C PRO A 113 -1.99 6.59 19.61
N PRO A 114 -1.99 7.87 19.16
CA PRO A 114 -3.08 8.38 18.34
C PRO A 114 -3.12 7.76 16.92
N MET A 115 -2.03 7.14 16.42
CA MET A 115 -2.07 6.31 15.23
C MET A 115 -2.83 5.02 15.50
N ALA A 116 -2.56 4.32 16.60
CA ALA A 116 -3.21 3.06 16.94
C ALA A 116 -4.72 3.22 17.14
N THR A 117 -5.18 4.37 17.68
CA THR A 117 -6.61 4.68 17.84
C THR A 117 -7.27 5.23 16.56
N GLY A 118 -6.50 5.55 15.52
CA GLY A 118 -7.02 6.18 14.29
C GLY A 118 -7.42 7.66 14.48
N GLU A 119 -6.99 8.31 15.56
CA GLU A 119 -7.17 9.75 15.77
C GLU A 119 -6.35 10.55 14.77
N ILE A 120 -5.10 10.14 14.52
CA ILE A 120 -4.28 10.69 13.46
C ILE A 120 -4.12 9.70 12.31
N ILE A 121 -4.16 10.22 11.10
CA ILE A 121 -3.95 9.50 9.87
C ILE A 121 -2.60 9.92 9.30
N THR A 122 -1.82 8.97 8.80
CA THR A 122 -0.46 9.24 8.37
C THR A 122 -0.24 9.01 6.88
N ALA A 123 0.74 9.72 6.33
CA ALA A 123 1.21 9.60 4.96
C ALA A 123 2.74 9.62 4.90
N ILE A 124 3.30 9.20 3.76
CA ILE A 124 4.71 9.36 3.44
C ILE A 124 4.84 10.08 2.10
N GLY A 125 5.58 11.18 2.09
CA GLY A 125 5.80 12.03 0.91
C GLY A 125 7.17 11.79 0.29
N MET A 126 7.25 10.83 -0.66
CA MET A 126 8.48 10.52 -1.39
C MET A 126 8.50 11.23 -2.75
N THR A 127 7.51 10.96 -3.59
CA THR A 127 7.44 11.36 -4.99
C THR A 127 7.23 12.86 -5.16
N GLU A 128 7.92 13.43 -6.15
CA GLU A 128 7.79 14.83 -6.58
C GLU A 128 7.44 14.89 -8.07
N PRO A 129 6.98 16.04 -8.61
CA PRO A 129 6.63 16.15 -10.03
C PRO A 129 7.72 15.71 -11.01
N ASN A 130 8.98 15.83 -10.63
CA ASN A 130 10.14 15.47 -11.44
C ASN A 130 10.91 14.25 -10.90
N THR A 131 10.44 13.59 -9.86
CA THR A 131 11.17 12.54 -9.15
C THR A 131 10.21 11.45 -8.69
N GLY A 132 10.37 10.26 -9.26
CA GLY A 132 9.66 9.04 -8.86
C GLY A 132 10.65 7.91 -8.67
N SER A 133 11.05 7.24 -9.76
CA SER A 133 12.03 6.14 -9.74
C SER A 133 13.42 6.58 -9.27
N ASP A 134 13.84 7.79 -9.62
CA ASP A 134 15.08 8.41 -9.12
C ASP A 134 14.84 9.12 -7.78
N LEU A 135 14.67 8.36 -6.72
CA LEU A 135 14.38 8.89 -5.39
C LEU A 135 15.53 9.75 -4.84
N ALA A 136 16.77 9.52 -5.29
CA ALA A 136 17.91 10.36 -4.92
C ALA A 136 17.83 11.77 -5.51
N GLY A 137 17.02 11.95 -6.55
CA GLY A 137 16.79 13.22 -7.25
C GLY A 137 15.77 14.16 -6.61
N VAL A 138 15.22 13.87 -5.40
CA VAL A 138 14.28 14.76 -4.70
C VAL A 138 14.84 16.17 -4.57
N LYS A 139 13.97 17.17 -4.71
CA LYS A 139 14.34 18.60 -4.68
C LYS A 139 13.72 19.38 -3.52
N THR A 140 12.75 18.81 -2.82
CA THR A 140 12.23 19.41 -1.58
C THR A 140 13.38 19.57 -0.60
N THR A 141 13.66 20.80 -0.18
CA THR A 141 14.75 21.12 0.75
C THR A 141 14.24 21.29 2.17
N ALA A 142 15.11 21.03 3.13
CA ALA A 142 14.90 21.29 4.56
C ALA A 142 16.19 21.85 5.14
N LEU A 143 16.35 23.17 5.05
CA LEU A 143 17.57 23.84 5.48
C LEU A 143 17.51 24.18 6.96
N ARG A 144 18.49 23.71 7.73
CA ARG A 144 18.57 23.92 9.18
C ARG A 144 18.91 25.37 9.50
N ARG A 145 18.11 25.99 10.37
CA ARG A 145 18.30 27.35 10.89
C ARG A 145 17.81 27.43 12.34
N ASP A 146 18.59 27.98 13.23
CA ASP A 146 18.18 28.37 14.59
C ASP A 146 17.27 27.37 15.36
N GLY A 147 17.61 26.09 15.32
CA GLY A 147 16.85 25.04 16.04
C GLY A 147 15.63 24.46 15.29
N HIS A 148 15.41 24.84 14.04
CA HIS A 148 14.38 24.28 13.16
C HIS A 148 14.88 24.06 11.74
N TYR A 149 14.08 23.40 10.90
CA TYR A 149 14.28 23.25 9.47
C TYR A 149 13.26 24.10 8.72
N THR A 150 13.70 24.93 7.79
CA THR A 150 12.81 25.62 6.84
C THR A 150 12.61 24.70 5.62
N VAL A 151 11.39 24.18 5.43
CA VAL A 151 11.06 23.23 4.37
C VAL A 151 10.40 23.94 3.20
N ASN A 152 10.96 23.72 2.00
CA ASN A 152 10.44 24.25 0.73
C ASN A 152 10.40 23.16 -0.33
N GLY A 153 9.27 23.02 -1.04
CA GLY A 153 9.09 22.07 -2.12
C GLY A 153 7.66 21.56 -2.24
N GLN A 154 7.51 20.46 -2.95
CA GLN A 154 6.20 19.83 -3.14
C GLN A 154 6.33 18.33 -3.33
N LYS A 155 5.28 17.60 -2.97
CA LYS A 155 5.13 16.17 -3.21
C LYS A 155 3.89 15.92 -4.04
N THR A 156 3.88 14.83 -4.82
CA THR A 156 2.74 14.46 -5.66
C THR A 156 2.41 12.99 -5.53
N PHE A 157 1.16 12.62 -5.83
CA PHE A 157 0.62 11.26 -5.74
C PHE A 157 0.67 10.67 -4.33
N ILE A 158 0.46 11.49 -3.30
CA ILE A 158 0.57 11.04 -1.92
C ILE A 158 -0.75 10.45 -1.45
N SER A 159 -0.75 9.14 -1.18
CA SER A 159 -1.87 8.41 -0.57
C SER A 159 -2.10 8.91 0.86
N ASN A 160 -3.36 8.95 1.29
CA ASN A 160 -3.81 9.65 2.51
C ASN A 160 -3.46 11.16 2.49
N GLY A 161 -3.18 11.73 1.31
CA GLY A 161 -2.69 13.09 1.17
C GLY A 161 -3.69 14.16 1.60
N ILE A 162 -4.99 13.89 1.50
CA ILE A 162 -6.06 14.75 2.01
C ILE A 162 -6.31 14.50 3.50
N LEU A 163 -6.33 13.22 3.91
CA LEU A 163 -6.69 12.82 5.26
C LEU A 163 -5.57 12.98 6.27
N ASN A 164 -4.29 13.01 5.85
CA ASN A 164 -3.17 12.97 6.79
C ASN A 164 -3.18 14.10 7.81
N ASP A 165 -2.77 13.76 9.02
CA ASP A 165 -2.47 14.67 10.12
C ASP A 165 -0.96 14.76 10.34
N LEU A 166 -0.23 13.71 9.92
CA LEU A 166 1.22 13.62 9.97
C LEU A 166 1.74 13.07 8.64
N VAL A 167 2.76 13.71 8.06
CA VAL A 167 3.47 13.19 6.90
C VAL A 167 4.96 13.03 7.19
N ILE A 168 5.52 11.87 6.86
CA ILE A 168 6.97 11.71 6.73
C ILE A 168 7.37 12.32 5.40
N ALA A 169 7.98 13.48 5.42
CA ALA A 169 8.46 14.16 4.21
C ALA A 169 9.92 13.79 3.91
N VAL A 170 10.16 13.23 2.72
CA VAL A 170 11.51 12.99 2.21
C VAL A 170 12.08 14.29 1.67
N THR A 171 13.14 14.79 2.31
CA THR A 171 13.69 16.12 2.03
C THR A 171 15.20 16.08 1.87
N LYS A 172 15.78 17.11 1.26
CA LYS A 172 17.23 17.34 1.25
C LYS A 172 17.63 18.36 2.31
N THR A 173 18.33 17.90 3.33
CA THR A 173 18.99 18.76 4.32
C THR A 173 20.35 19.25 3.80
N ASP A 174 21.00 18.47 2.93
CA ASP A 174 22.18 18.91 2.17
C ASP A 174 21.99 18.61 0.66
N PRO A 175 21.62 19.61 -0.16
CA PRO A 175 21.44 19.43 -1.61
C PRO A 175 22.71 19.01 -2.37
N THR A 176 23.90 19.18 -1.78
CA THR A 176 25.18 18.89 -2.43
C THR A 176 25.61 17.43 -2.31
N GLN A 177 25.02 16.65 -1.36
CA GLN A 177 25.43 15.30 -1.00
C GLN A 177 24.64 14.18 -1.70
N GLY A 178 23.86 14.50 -2.73
CA GLY A 178 23.08 13.48 -3.45
C GLY A 178 22.15 12.67 -2.50
N ALA A 179 22.27 11.35 -2.51
CA ALA A 179 21.49 10.45 -1.63
C ALA A 179 21.82 10.62 -0.14
N LYS A 180 23.09 10.97 0.19
CA LYS A 180 23.52 11.19 1.58
C LYS A 180 23.04 12.52 2.15
N GLY A 181 22.47 13.40 1.35
CA GLY A 181 21.85 14.64 1.80
C GLY A 181 20.37 14.50 2.09
N ILE A 182 19.80 13.29 1.98
CA ILE A 182 18.37 13.04 2.21
C ILE A 182 18.10 12.73 3.68
N SER A 183 17.10 13.44 4.24
CA SER A 183 16.59 13.27 5.59
C SER A 183 15.09 13.10 5.59
N LEU A 184 14.53 12.54 6.65
CA LEU A 184 13.11 12.37 6.85
C LEU A 184 12.63 13.34 7.94
N LEU A 185 11.61 14.13 7.63
CA LEU A 185 11.00 15.06 8.57
C LEU A 185 9.54 14.72 8.85
N LEU A 186 9.16 14.81 10.11
CA LEU A 186 7.78 14.67 10.57
C LEU A 186 7.09 16.03 10.47
N ILE A 187 6.19 16.20 9.51
CA ILE A 187 5.45 17.44 9.29
C ILE A 187 3.99 17.24 9.68
N GLU A 188 3.52 18.04 10.62
CA GLU A 188 2.18 17.94 11.18
C GLU A 188 1.20 18.84 10.43
N ARG A 189 -0.04 18.38 10.34
CA ARG A 189 -1.16 19.20 9.87
C ARG A 189 -1.28 20.46 10.71
N GLY A 190 -1.43 21.59 10.05
CA GLY A 190 -1.56 22.89 10.71
C GLY A 190 -0.27 23.67 10.88
N MET A 191 0.90 23.08 10.57
CA MET A 191 2.13 23.90 10.45
C MET A 191 1.96 24.96 9.35
N ALA A 192 2.31 26.20 9.65
CA ALA A 192 2.20 27.31 8.71
C ALA A 192 3.00 27.02 7.44
N GLY A 193 2.42 27.26 6.27
CA GLY A 193 3.06 26.97 4.98
C GLY A 193 2.96 25.53 4.48
N TYR A 194 2.43 24.59 5.31
CA TYR A 194 2.07 23.24 4.85
C TYR A 194 0.64 23.22 4.33
N GLU A 195 0.49 22.99 3.03
CA GLU A 195 -0.80 22.94 2.35
C GLU A 195 -0.98 21.59 1.65
N ARG A 196 -2.20 21.05 1.70
CA ARG A 196 -2.64 19.90 0.92
C ARG A 196 -3.38 20.42 -0.30
N GLY A 197 -2.97 19.92 -1.47
CA GLY A 197 -3.62 20.24 -2.73
C GLY A 197 -4.98 19.56 -2.89
N ARG A 198 -5.45 19.51 -4.12
CA ARG A 198 -6.69 18.81 -4.46
C ARG A 198 -6.52 17.29 -4.36
N ASN A 199 -7.62 16.58 -4.16
CA ASN A 199 -7.67 15.15 -4.41
C ASN A 199 -7.53 14.90 -5.93
N LEU A 200 -6.55 14.08 -6.32
CA LEU A 200 -6.21 13.87 -7.74
C LEU A 200 -7.18 12.87 -8.38
N GLU A 201 -7.60 13.16 -9.60
CA GLU A 201 -8.38 12.22 -10.40
C GLU A 201 -7.48 11.08 -10.89
N LYS A 202 -7.92 9.84 -10.66
CA LYS A 202 -7.18 8.61 -10.97
C LYS A 202 -7.98 7.72 -11.89
N ILE A 203 -7.32 6.78 -12.53
CA ILE A 203 -7.97 5.75 -13.37
C ILE A 203 -8.81 4.80 -12.50
N GLY A 204 -8.35 4.48 -11.28
CA GLY A 204 -9.00 3.59 -10.33
C GLY A 204 -8.66 3.95 -8.89
N ARG A 205 -9.13 3.14 -7.91
CA ARG A 205 -8.94 3.37 -6.46
C ARG A 205 -9.36 4.79 -6.06
N HIS A 206 -10.51 5.25 -6.56
CA HIS A 206 -10.94 6.63 -6.33
C HIS A 206 -11.17 6.91 -4.85
N ALA A 207 -11.69 5.94 -4.09
CA ALA A 207 -11.94 6.05 -2.65
C ALA A 207 -10.66 6.27 -1.81
N GLN A 208 -9.49 5.87 -2.31
CA GLN A 208 -8.22 6.19 -1.66
C GLN A 208 -7.80 7.60 -2.06
N ASP A 209 -7.91 8.56 -1.14
CA ASP A 209 -7.47 9.92 -1.39
C ASP A 209 -5.99 9.99 -1.75
N THR A 210 -5.70 10.80 -2.75
CA THR A 210 -4.35 10.97 -3.27
C THR A 210 -4.15 12.43 -3.63
N ALA A 211 -3.17 13.10 -3.02
CA ALA A 211 -3.02 14.54 -3.16
C ALA A 211 -1.60 14.98 -3.50
N GLU A 212 -1.51 16.25 -3.89
CA GLU A 212 -0.28 17.01 -3.86
C GLU A 212 -0.11 17.64 -2.48
N LEU A 213 1.14 17.75 -2.00
CA LEU A 213 1.50 18.43 -0.76
C LEU A 213 2.47 19.56 -1.09
N PHE A 214 2.24 20.74 -0.54
CA PHE A 214 3.05 21.93 -0.78
C PHE A 214 3.67 22.41 0.52
N PHE A 215 4.95 22.74 0.47
CA PHE A 215 5.72 23.27 1.57
C PHE A 215 6.30 24.63 1.16
N ARG A 216 5.88 25.68 1.85
CA ARG A 216 6.31 27.06 1.60
C ARG A 216 6.81 27.67 2.89
N ASP A 217 8.13 27.70 3.05
CA ASP A 217 8.80 28.17 4.27
C ASP A 217 8.22 27.55 5.55
N VAL A 218 7.94 26.23 5.51
CA VAL A 218 7.41 25.51 6.68
C VAL A 218 8.51 25.39 7.72
N GLU A 219 8.29 25.99 8.88
CA GLU A 219 9.21 25.87 10.01
C GLU A 219 8.92 24.58 10.78
N VAL A 220 9.79 23.59 10.63
CA VAL A 220 9.69 22.28 11.26
C VAL A 220 10.71 22.21 12.40
N PRO A 221 10.29 21.99 13.66
CA PRO A 221 11.19 21.88 14.79
C PRO A 221 12.28 20.82 14.57
N ALA A 222 13.50 21.05 15.05
CA ALA A 222 14.61 20.12 14.85
C ALA A 222 14.35 18.73 15.46
N GLU A 223 13.56 18.68 16.54
CA GLU A 223 13.10 17.44 17.14
C GLU A 223 12.16 16.60 16.25
N ASN A 224 11.62 17.16 15.18
CA ASN A 224 10.83 16.45 14.19
C ASN A 224 11.68 15.77 13.10
N LEU A 225 13.01 15.84 13.19
CA LEU A 225 13.89 14.97 12.39
C LEU A 225 13.68 13.52 12.79
N LEU A 226 13.34 12.67 11.83
CA LEU A 226 13.18 11.23 12.05
C LEU A 226 14.54 10.52 11.83
N GLY A 227 15.09 9.97 12.88
CA GLY A 227 16.41 9.34 12.87
C GLY A 227 17.55 10.37 12.82
N LYS A 228 18.53 10.14 11.93
CA LYS A 228 19.73 10.98 11.77
C LYS A 228 19.67 11.77 10.47
N GLU A 229 20.19 12.98 10.51
CA GLU A 229 20.35 13.82 9.32
C GLU A 229 21.25 13.13 8.29
N GLY A 230 20.83 13.12 7.01
CA GLY A 230 21.56 12.48 5.91
C GLY A 230 21.35 10.97 5.76
N GLU A 231 20.67 10.30 6.70
CA GLU A 231 20.43 8.85 6.68
C GLU A 231 19.06 8.46 6.06
N GLY A 232 18.26 9.43 5.65
CA GLY A 232 16.89 9.19 5.15
C GLY A 232 16.84 8.22 3.97
N PHE A 233 17.77 8.32 3.02
CA PHE A 233 17.81 7.39 1.89
C PHE A 233 18.06 5.94 2.33
N TYR A 234 18.94 5.74 3.30
CA TYR A 234 19.20 4.42 3.86
C TYR A 234 17.94 3.85 4.52
N TYR A 235 17.23 4.65 5.30
CA TYR A 235 15.97 4.24 5.95
C TYR A 235 14.90 3.82 4.93
N LEU A 236 14.77 4.57 3.84
CA LEU A 236 13.86 4.22 2.74
C LEU A 236 14.24 2.86 2.13
N MET A 237 15.51 2.64 1.79
CA MET A 237 15.97 1.37 1.20
C MET A 237 15.75 0.17 2.12
N HIS A 238 15.85 0.38 3.44
CA HIS A 238 15.66 -0.67 4.44
C HIS A 238 14.19 -1.09 4.60
N ASN A 239 13.23 -0.14 4.51
CA ASN A 239 11.80 -0.44 4.70
C ASN A 239 11.07 -0.83 3.41
N LEU A 240 11.53 -0.39 2.23
CA LEU A 240 10.91 -0.69 0.94
C LEU A 240 10.62 -2.20 0.67
N PRO A 241 11.40 -3.18 1.15
CA PRO A 241 11.05 -4.59 0.97
C PRO A 241 9.68 -4.97 1.54
N GLN A 242 9.32 -4.50 2.74
CA GLN A 242 8.01 -4.73 3.35
C GLN A 242 6.90 -4.03 2.55
N GLU A 243 7.11 -2.77 2.15
CA GLU A 243 6.15 -2.02 1.33
C GLU A 243 5.84 -2.74 0.00
N ARG A 244 6.87 -3.31 -0.64
CA ARG A 244 6.72 -4.10 -1.87
C ARG A 244 6.00 -5.43 -1.64
N LEU A 245 6.20 -6.06 -0.49
CA LEU A 245 5.46 -7.26 -0.12
C LEU A 245 3.97 -6.98 0.06
N ALA A 246 3.60 -5.86 0.67
CA ALA A 246 2.20 -5.44 0.79
C ALA A 246 1.52 -5.26 -0.59
N ILE A 247 2.24 -4.69 -1.58
CA ILE A 247 1.75 -4.59 -2.97
C ILE A 247 1.61 -5.99 -3.61
N ALA A 248 2.56 -6.87 -3.36
CA ALA A 248 2.53 -8.24 -3.86
C ALA A 248 1.31 -9.02 -3.32
N ILE A 249 0.95 -8.83 -2.04
CA ILE A 249 -0.25 -9.39 -1.42
C ILE A 249 -1.51 -8.89 -2.14
N SER A 250 -1.65 -7.57 -2.30
CA SER A 250 -2.79 -6.97 -3.02
C SER A 250 -2.93 -7.51 -4.44
N SER A 251 -1.80 -7.65 -5.15
CA SER A 251 -1.77 -8.15 -6.51
C SER A 251 -2.21 -9.62 -6.60
N GLN A 252 -1.74 -10.47 -5.71
CA GLN A 252 -2.13 -11.88 -5.67
C GLN A 252 -3.62 -12.03 -5.41
N VAL A 253 -4.14 -11.37 -4.36
CA VAL A 253 -5.56 -11.47 -3.99
C VAL A 253 -6.46 -10.86 -5.07
N GLY A 254 -6.03 -9.79 -5.72
CA GLY A 254 -6.74 -9.24 -6.87
C GLY A 254 -6.88 -10.22 -8.04
N ALA A 255 -5.82 -10.98 -8.34
CA ALA A 255 -5.86 -12.03 -9.36
C ALA A 255 -6.77 -13.21 -8.95
N GLU A 256 -6.69 -13.67 -7.69
CA GLU A 256 -7.58 -14.72 -7.15
C GLU A 256 -9.05 -14.32 -7.26
N ARG A 257 -9.38 -13.10 -6.82
CA ARG A 257 -10.73 -12.55 -6.92
C ARG A 257 -11.24 -12.46 -8.36
N ALA A 258 -10.41 -11.98 -9.29
CA ALA A 258 -10.76 -11.92 -10.70
C ALA A 258 -11.09 -13.29 -11.27
N LEU A 259 -10.25 -14.28 -10.99
CA LEU A 259 -10.43 -15.66 -11.44
C LEU A 259 -11.68 -16.28 -10.85
N GLU A 260 -11.94 -16.12 -9.54
CA GLU A 260 -13.13 -16.66 -8.87
C GLU A 260 -14.42 -16.10 -9.46
N MET A 261 -14.53 -14.77 -9.58
CA MET A 261 -15.69 -14.11 -10.20
C MET A 261 -15.91 -14.57 -11.63
N THR A 262 -14.84 -14.69 -12.40
CA THR A 262 -14.91 -15.06 -13.82
C THR A 262 -15.26 -16.53 -13.98
N ALA A 263 -14.72 -17.41 -13.16
CA ALA A 263 -15.09 -18.82 -13.16
C ALA A 263 -16.59 -19.02 -12.88
N GLN A 264 -17.15 -18.27 -11.91
CA GLN A 264 -18.57 -18.29 -11.61
C GLN A 264 -19.39 -17.74 -12.79
N TYR A 265 -19.01 -16.57 -13.33
CA TYR A 265 -19.66 -15.99 -14.51
C TYR A 265 -19.67 -16.96 -15.70
N CYS A 266 -18.57 -17.65 -15.97
CA CYS A 266 -18.48 -18.63 -17.05
C CYS A 266 -19.37 -19.86 -16.87
N LYS A 267 -19.78 -20.21 -15.65
CA LYS A 267 -20.76 -21.25 -15.36
C LYS A 267 -22.20 -20.78 -15.60
N GLU A 268 -22.46 -19.51 -15.35
CA GLU A 268 -23.82 -18.93 -15.38
C GLU A 268 -24.19 -18.32 -16.73
N ARG A 269 -23.21 -17.77 -17.45
CA ARG A 269 -23.45 -17.13 -18.75
C ARG A 269 -23.58 -18.13 -19.87
N TYR A 270 -24.74 -18.14 -20.54
CA TYR A 270 -25.02 -19.00 -21.69
C TYR A 270 -24.79 -18.30 -23.03
N ALA A 271 -24.19 -19.00 -23.98
CA ALA A 271 -24.10 -18.64 -25.39
C ALA A 271 -24.11 -19.92 -26.23
N PHE A 272 -24.73 -19.88 -27.39
CA PHE A 272 -24.84 -21.05 -28.29
C PHE A 272 -25.39 -22.34 -27.60
N GLY A 273 -26.34 -22.15 -26.69
CA GLY A 273 -27.06 -23.24 -26.02
C GLY A 273 -26.34 -23.88 -24.85
N GLN A 274 -25.22 -23.35 -24.39
CA GLN A 274 -24.46 -23.89 -23.24
C GLN A 274 -23.72 -22.78 -22.44
N PRO A 275 -23.31 -23.06 -21.19
CA PRO A 275 -22.46 -22.15 -20.45
C PRO A 275 -21.16 -21.86 -21.20
N ILE A 276 -20.70 -20.59 -21.18
CA ILE A 276 -19.49 -20.21 -21.92
C ILE A 276 -18.23 -20.92 -21.42
N GLY A 277 -18.20 -21.35 -20.16
CA GLY A 277 -17.13 -22.17 -19.58
C GLY A 277 -17.00 -23.57 -20.20
N LYS A 278 -18.01 -24.06 -20.93
CA LYS A 278 -17.95 -25.35 -21.62
C LYS A 278 -17.22 -25.29 -22.98
N PHE A 279 -16.96 -24.09 -23.50
CA PHE A 279 -16.15 -23.97 -24.71
C PHE A 279 -14.67 -24.26 -24.38
N GLN A 280 -14.00 -25.00 -25.27
CA GLN A 280 -12.62 -25.44 -25.05
C GLN A 280 -11.67 -24.27 -24.78
N ASN A 281 -11.75 -23.21 -25.57
CA ASN A 281 -10.89 -22.02 -25.39
C ASN A 281 -11.09 -21.35 -24.03
N SER A 282 -12.34 -21.23 -23.53
CA SER A 282 -12.62 -20.66 -22.22
C SER A 282 -12.02 -21.53 -21.10
N ARG A 283 -12.14 -22.87 -21.21
CA ARG A 283 -11.54 -23.81 -20.24
C ARG A 283 -10.01 -23.70 -20.22
N PHE A 284 -9.37 -23.57 -21.39
CA PHE A 284 -7.92 -23.43 -21.46
C PHE A 284 -7.45 -22.14 -20.78
N LYS A 285 -8.10 -21.02 -21.09
CA LYS A 285 -7.81 -19.73 -20.41
C LYS A 285 -7.98 -19.80 -18.90
N LEU A 286 -9.08 -20.38 -18.43
CA LEU A 286 -9.31 -20.55 -16.99
C LEU A 286 -8.24 -21.45 -16.34
N ALA A 287 -7.83 -22.53 -17.01
CA ALA A 287 -6.77 -23.42 -16.49
C ALA A 287 -5.40 -22.75 -16.46
N GLU A 288 -5.04 -21.97 -17.47
CA GLU A 288 -3.80 -21.19 -17.54
C GLU A 288 -3.76 -20.16 -16.40
N MET A 289 -4.82 -19.36 -16.24
CA MET A 289 -4.94 -18.37 -15.18
C MET A 289 -4.90 -19.00 -13.77
N ALA A 290 -5.61 -20.12 -13.56
CA ALA A 290 -5.60 -20.85 -12.30
C ALA A 290 -4.19 -21.33 -11.93
N THR A 291 -3.43 -21.81 -12.93
CA THR A 291 -2.05 -22.24 -12.73
C THR A 291 -1.13 -21.07 -12.36
N GLU A 292 -1.22 -19.92 -13.05
CA GLU A 292 -0.42 -18.74 -12.71
C GLU A 292 -0.74 -18.22 -11.30
N VAL A 293 -2.03 -18.18 -10.94
CA VAL A 293 -2.50 -17.72 -9.62
C VAL A 293 -2.00 -18.66 -8.51
N GLU A 294 -2.02 -19.97 -8.71
CA GLU A 294 -1.50 -20.95 -7.74
C GLU A 294 0.01 -20.82 -7.56
N ILE A 295 0.79 -20.70 -8.64
CA ILE A 295 2.23 -20.44 -8.59
C ILE A 295 2.52 -19.15 -7.81
N GLY A 296 1.74 -18.10 -8.07
CA GLY A 296 1.83 -16.82 -7.38
C GLY A 296 1.58 -16.94 -5.89
N ARG A 297 0.57 -17.70 -5.49
CA ARG A 297 0.23 -17.92 -4.09
C ARG A 297 1.37 -18.62 -3.34
N VAL A 298 1.92 -19.68 -3.89
CA VAL A 298 3.05 -20.40 -3.29
C VAL A 298 4.26 -19.48 -3.11
N PHE A 299 4.57 -18.66 -4.12
CA PHE A 299 5.70 -17.74 -4.06
C PHE A 299 5.46 -16.61 -3.05
N LEU A 300 4.24 -16.05 -3.00
CA LEU A 300 3.86 -15.03 -2.02
C LEU A 300 3.97 -15.56 -0.59
N ASP A 301 3.41 -16.74 -0.32
CA ASP A 301 3.42 -17.36 1.00
C ASP A 301 4.86 -17.65 1.48
N HIS A 302 5.75 -18.05 0.56
CA HIS A 302 7.20 -18.13 0.85
C HIS A 302 7.78 -16.76 1.26
N CYS A 303 7.42 -15.68 0.56
CA CYS A 303 7.89 -14.34 0.89
C CYS A 303 7.34 -13.83 2.24
N ILE A 304 6.08 -14.14 2.57
CA ILE A 304 5.49 -13.85 3.89
C ILE A 304 6.29 -14.59 4.98
N GLY A 305 6.62 -15.87 4.76
CA GLY A 305 7.46 -16.63 5.69
C GLY A 305 8.87 -16.03 5.87
N LEU A 306 9.47 -15.50 4.82
CA LEU A 306 10.74 -14.78 4.91
C LEU A 306 10.60 -13.48 5.72
N GLN A 307 9.52 -12.73 5.54
CA GLN A 307 9.24 -11.50 6.29
C GLN A 307 9.05 -11.78 7.78
N MET A 308 8.28 -12.83 8.15
CA MET A 308 8.16 -13.28 9.54
C MET A 308 9.52 -13.56 10.19
N GLY A 309 10.42 -14.19 9.44
CA GLY A 309 11.79 -14.47 9.89
C GLY A 309 12.74 -13.27 9.80
N LYS A 310 12.28 -12.08 9.42
CA LYS A 310 13.11 -10.88 9.16
C LYS A 310 14.24 -11.15 8.15
N LYS A 311 13.96 -12.03 7.15
CA LYS A 311 14.90 -12.50 6.12
C LYS A 311 14.50 -12.12 4.69
N LEU A 312 13.45 -11.33 4.53
CA LEU A 312 13.01 -10.86 3.22
C LEU A 312 14.05 -9.89 2.65
N SER A 313 14.78 -10.31 1.63
CA SER A 313 15.76 -9.43 0.97
C SER A 313 15.09 -8.46 -0.02
N ALA A 314 15.77 -7.37 -0.34
CA ALA A 314 15.29 -6.39 -1.31
C ALA A 314 15.02 -7.00 -2.70
N GLU A 315 15.88 -7.91 -3.16
CA GLU A 315 15.71 -8.61 -4.43
C GLU A 315 14.50 -9.56 -4.39
N LYS A 316 14.30 -10.31 -3.29
CA LYS A 316 13.17 -11.24 -3.16
C LYS A 316 11.84 -10.49 -3.12
N ALA A 317 11.78 -9.37 -2.39
CA ALA A 317 10.62 -8.47 -2.39
C ALA A 317 10.37 -7.85 -3.78
N ALA A 318 11.45 -7.48 -4.49
CA ALA A 318 11.35 -6.98 -5.86
C ALA A 318 10.81 -8.05 -6.83
N MET A 319 11.27 -9.30 -6.71
CA MET A 319 10.73 -10.42 -7.49
C MET A 319 9.24 -10.62 -7.23
N ALA A 320 8.81 -10.63 -5.97
CA ALA A 320 7.41 -10.80 -5.59
C ALA A 320 6.54 -9.67 -6.16
N LYS A 321 6.93 -8.41 -5.91
CA LYS A 321 6.19 -7.24 -6.39
C LYS A 321 6.07 -7.21 -7.91
N TRP A 322 7.17 -7.38 -8.62
CA TRP A 322 7.17 -7.36 -10.08
C TRP A 322 6.32 -8.49 -10.65
N TRP A 323 6.65 -9.74 -10.29
CA TRP A 323 6.02 -10.89 -10.94
C TRP A 323 4.52 -10.97 -10.65
N LEU A 324 4.12 -10.74 -9.38
CA LEU A 324 2.71 -10.82 -8.98
C LEU A 324 1.86 -9.69 -9.57
N SER A 325 2.38 -8.46 -9.67
CA SER A 325 1.64 -7.37 -10.31
C SER A 325 1.51 -7.54 -11.84
N ASP A 326 2.51 -8.10 -12.51
CA ASP A 326 2.41 -8.44 -13.93
C ASP A 326 1.48 -9.66 -14.16
N MET A 327 1.50 -10.66 -13.29
CA MET A 327 0.57 -11.81 -13.33
C MET A 327 -0.87 -11.34 -13.13
N GLN A 328 -1.14 -10.53 -12.11
CA GLN A 328 -2.46 -9.95 -11.88
C GLN A 328 -2.99 -9.23 -13.11
N LYS A 329 -2.16 -8.40 -13.74
CA LYS A 329 -2.54 -7.66 -14.95
C LYS A 329 -2.95 -8.61 -16.08
N ARG A 330 -2.20 -9.70 -16.33
CA ARG A 330 -2.55 -10.69 -17.36
C ARG A 330 -3.85 -11.42 -17.02
N VAL A 331 -4.00 -11.85 -15.77
CA VAL A 331 -5.19 -12.58 -15.31
C VAL A 331 -6.44 -11.70 -15.39
N VAL A 332 -6.38 -10.48 -14.86
CA VAL A 332 -7.52 -9.56 -14.85
C VAL A 332 -7.96 -9.18 -16.28
N ASP A 333 -7.00 -8.94 -17.19
CA ASP A 333 -7.29 -8.65 -18.60
C ASP A 333 -8.03 -9.81 -19.29
N GLN A 334 -7.58 -11.04 -19.09
CA GLN A 334 -8.24 -12.23 -19.64
C GLN A 334 -9.61 -12.49 -19.00
N CYS A 335 -9.74 -12.24 -17.69
CA CYS A 335 -10.99 -12.32 -16.98
C CYS A 335 -12.02 -11.32 -17.53
N LEU A 336 -11.62 -10.06 -17.68
CA LEU A 336 -12.48 -9.03 -18.28
C LEU A 336 -12.92 -9.42 -19.70
N GLN A 337 -12.02 -9.95 -20.52
CA GLN A 337 -12.34 -10.42 -21.87
C GLN A 337 -13.40 -11.52 -21.87
N LEU A 338 -13.37 -12.45 -20.90
CA LEU A 338 -14.37 -13.53 -20.76
C LEU A 338 -15.75 -13.01 -20.37
N HIS A 339 -15.86 -11.83 -19.72
CA HIS A 339 -17.13 -11.18 -19.45
C HIS A 339 -17.75 -10.50 -20.69
N GLY A 340 -16.99 -10.33 -21.77
CA GLY A 340 -17.46 -9.68 -23.00
C GLY A 340 -17.91 -8.24 -22.72
N GLY A 341 -19.04 -7.82 -23.31
CA GLY A 341 -19.58 -6.46 -23.13
C GLY A 341 -19.87 -6.09 -21.67
N TYR A 342 -20.23 -7.04 -20.84
CA TYR A 342 -20.43 -6.80 -19.40
C TYR A 342 -19.11 -6.47 -18.66
N GLY A 343 -17.98 -7.00 -19.11
CA GLY A 343 -16.67 -6.64 -18.57
C GLY A 343 -16.27 -5.18 -18.83
N TYR A 344 -16.92 -4.50 -19.76
CA TYR A 344 -16.68 -3.09 -20.06
C TYR A 344 -17.57 -2.12 -19.28
N MET A 345 -18.50 -2.64 -18.49
CA MET A 345 -19.45 -1.85 -17.71
C MET A 345 -18.97 -1.74 -16.25
N LEU A 346 -18.91 -0.51 -15.72
CA LEU A 346 -18.43 -0.24 -14.36
C LEU A 346 -19.32 -0.83 -13.25
N GLU A 347 -20.56 -1.22 -13.57
CA GLU A 347 -21.45 -1.95 -12.67
C GLU A 347 -20.97 -3.38 -12.38
N TYR A 348 -20.08 -3.90 -13.21
CA TYR A 348 -19.47 -5.22 -13.00
C TYR A 348 -18.15 -5.10 -12.25
N PRO A 349 -17.98 -5.84 -11.14
CA PRO A 349 -16.78 -5.72 -10.31
C PRO A 349 -15.47 -5.99 -11.04
N ILE A 350 -15.48 -6.78 -12.11
CA ILE A 350 -14.29 -7.06 -12.92
C ILE A 350 -13.77 -5.80 -13.63
N ALA A 351 -14.67 -4.90 -14.08
CA ALA A 351 -14.29 -3.63 -14.69
C ALA A 351 -13.59 -2.71 -13.68
N GLN A 352 -14.13 -2.60 -12.46
CA GLN A 352 -13.51 -1.83 -11.39
C GLN A 352 -12.12 -2.40 -11.06
N LEU A 353 -12.01 -3.72 -10.89
CA LEU A 353 -10.74 -4.38 -10.61
C LEU A 353 -9.70 -4.16 -11.72
N TYR A 354 -10.14 -4.15 -12.99
CA TYR A 354 -9.27 -3.84 -14.13
C TYR A 354 -8.66 -2.44 -14.04
N LEU A 355 -9.42 -1.45 -13.60
CA LEU A 355 -8.94 -0.09 -13.40
C LEU A 355 -8.02 0.00 -12.16
N ASP A 356 -8.44 -0.58 -11.05
CA ASP A 356 -7.76 -0.48 -9.76
C ASP A 356 -6.37 -1.12 -9.74
N GLN A 357 -6.20 -2.26 -10.42
CA GLN A 357 -4.94 -2.98 -10.43
C GLN A 357 -3.86 -2.29 -11.30
N ARG A 358 -4.25 -1.32 -12.14
CA ARG A 358 -3.30 -0.73 -13.10
C ARG A 358 -2.15 0.03 -12.42
N VAL A 359 -2.34 0.48 -11.20
CA VAL A 359 -1.30 1.18 -10.44
C VAL A 359 -0.23 0.23 -9.86
N ASP A 360 -0.53 -1.05 -9.64
CA ASP A 360 0.35 -1.99 -8.95
C ASP A 360 1.74 -2.18 -9.63
N PRO A 361 1.87 -2.20 -10.97
CA PRO A 361 3.17 -2.17 -11.63
C PRO A 361 3.94 -0.84 -11.50
N ILE A 362 3.31 0.23 -11.01
CA ILE A 362 3.84 1.60 -11.01
C ILE A 362 4.33 2.00 -9.61
N HIS A 363 3.49 1.90 -8.59
CA HIS A 363 3.80 2.37 -7.24
C HIS A 363 4.75 1.42 -6.47
N GLY A 364 5.35 1.91 -5.38
CA GLY A 364 6.36 1.16 -4.61
C GLY A 364 7.66 0.86 -5.40
N GLY A 365 7.92 1.67 -6.44
CA GLY A 365 8.92 1.48 -7.48
C GLY A 365 8.35 0.70 -8.67
N THR A 366 8.56 1.22 -9.90
CA THR A 366 8.05 0.58 -11.12
C THR A 366 8.61 -0.84 -11.30
N ASN A 367 7.93 -1.67 -12.09
CA ASN A 367 8.41 -3.03 -12.37
C ASN A 367 9.78 -3.03 -13.07
N GLU A 368 10.13 -1.97 -13.80
CA GLU A 368 11.47 -1.76 -14.36
C GLU A 368 12.52 -1.56 -13.26
N ILE A 369 12.20 -0.78 -12.22
CA ILE A 369 13.08 -0.63 -11.03
C ILE A 369 13.22 -1.96 -10.28
N MET A 370 12.17 -2.77 -10.19
CA MET A 370 12.26 -4.11 -9.59
C MET A 370 13.23 -5.00 -10.37
N LYS A 371 13.15 -5.00 -11.69
CA LYS A 371 14.06 -5.74 -12.57
C LYS A 371 15.51 -5.25 -12.45
N GLU A 372 15.71 -3.95 -12.32
CA GLU A 372 17.02 -3.34 -12.08
C GLU A 372 17.64 -3.83 -10.75
N ILE A 373 16.84 -3.85 -9.66
CA ILE A 373 17.31 -4.37 -8.36
C ILE A 373 17.72 -5.84 -8.49
N ILE A 374 16.91 -6.66 -9.15
CA ILE A 374 17.18 -8.07 -9.36
C ILE A 374 18.43 -8.25 -10.22
N GLY A 375 18.55 -7.53 -11.34
CA GLY A 375 19.71 -7.61 -12.24
C GLY A 375 21.02 -7.27 -11.52
N ARG A 376 21.02 -6.20 -10.73
CA ARG A 376 22.20 -5.81 -9.92
C ARG A 376 22.55 -6.85 -8.87
N SER A 377 21.58 -7.50 -8.24
CA SER A 377 21.86 -8.57 -7.27
C SER A 377 22.52 -9.80 -7.89
N MET A 378 22.34 -9.98 -9.22
CA MET A 378 22.97 -11.04 -10.00
C MET A 378 24.38 -10.66 -10.51
N GLY A 379 24.83 -9.43 -10.26
CA GLY A 379 26.16 -8.95 -10.63
C GLY A 379 26.26 -8.25 -12.00
N PHE A 380 25.09 -7.84 -12.57
CA PHE A 380 25.02 -7.08 -13.82
C PHE A 380 24.95 -5.57 -13.60
#